data_690221974de371ae8405b239962c20ae
#
_entry.id   690221974de371ae8405b239962c20ae
#
_cell.length_a   1.000
_cell.length_b   1.000
_cell.length_c   1.000
_cell.angle_alpha   90.00
_cell.angle_beta   90.00
_cell.angle_gamma   90.00
#
_symmetry.space_group_name_H-M   'P 1'
#
loop_
_entity.id
_entity.type
_entity.pdbx_description
1 polymer ?
#
loop_
_entity_poly.entity_id
_entity_poly.type
_entity_poly.pdbx_seq_one_letter_code
_entity_poly.pdbx_strand_id
1 'polypeptide(L)'
;MRRIALLMITLVVLLPLNVQAGAPVAVDDGAVFGSHGGAVSSANSSAVALEDLDPILEDYTATWCTNCVDVEHALEDLVAERGGHIFAFHRSIGETEDPFGSDALDERWEQRYDRRAPPTVVFNGTTYVIGSVPEGDSLLDDYRALANQSLDLPAGGTSVFSWTTAQSGSTTVTWDVNLPPSSAWNGHLVRLEVWVVEATANFPEGTNGQEDYPHIVRSISTVDELVWNEAVSLQGSSALALPPAFDGDDLEVYLVHNLVPPTTPEVVEEPESVTEPAERGLPAPGAGLALLALAAAARRNDVNP
;
A
#
# COMPACT_ATOMS: atom_id res chain seq x y z
N MET A 1 65.07 -5.71 -35.47
CA MET A 1 64.41 -5.49 -34.14
C MET A 1 62.95 -5.56 -34.36
N ARG A 2 62.29 -6.73 -34.06
CA ARG A 2 60.86 -6.98 -34.18
C ARG A 2 60.21 -6.63 -32.84
N ARG A 3 59.30 -5.64 -32.84
CA ARG A 3 58.45 -5.29 -31.68
C ARG A 3 57.25 -6.22 -31.67
N ILE A 4 57.17 -7.11 -30.67
CA ILE A 4 56.03 -7.93 -30.40
C ILE A 4 55.08 -7.07 -29.57
N ALA A 5 53.93 -6.71 -30.13
CA ALA A 5 52.84 -6.06 -29.41
C ALA A 5 52.03 -7.14 -28.70
N LEU A 6 52.07 -7.13 -27.39
CA LEU A 6 51.25 -8.00 -26.54
C LEU A 6 49.83 -7.42 -26.46
N LEU A 7 48.87 -8.09 -27.09
CA LEU A 7 47.44 -7.72 -27.03
C LEU A 7 46.88 -8.34 -25.75
N MET A 8 46.63 -7.53 -24.72
CA MET A 8 45.90 -7.95 -23.54
C MET A 8 44.39 -7.96 -23.88
N ILE A 9 43.81 -9.13 -24.05
CA ILE A 9 42.38 -9.32 -24.17
C ILE A 9 41.81 -9.37 -22.75
N THR A 10 41.19 -8.31 -22.31
CA THR A 10 40.40 -8.28 -21.05
C THR A 10 39.09 -9.03 -21.28
N LEU A 11 39.00 -10.25 -20.79
CA LEU A 11 37.76 -11.02 -20.75
C LEU A 11 36.83 -10.41 -19.67
N VAL A 12 35.85 -9.60 -20.08
CA VAL A 12 34.78 -9.16 -19.19
C VAL A 12 33.81 -10.33 -19.05
N VAL A 13 33.91 -11.05 -17.94
CA VAL A 13 32.94 -12.03 -17.54
C VAL A 13 31.70 -11.25 -17.06
N LEU A 14 30.68 -11.14 -17.91
CA LEU A 14 29.34 -10.73 -17.50
C LEU A 14 28.75 -11.87 -16.66
N LEU A 15 28.92 -11.77 -15.33
CA LEU A 15 28.13 -12.58 -14.41
C LEU A 15 26.66 -12.13 -14.54
N PRO A 16 25.70 -13.05 -14.68
CA PRO A 16 24.30 -12.69 -14.60
C PRO A 16 24.09 -12.07 -13.21
N LEU A 17 23.60 -10.85 -13.17
CA LEU A 17 23.02 -10.26 -11.96
C LEU A 17 21.74 -11.05 -11.69
N ASN A 18 21.82 -12.05 -10.84
CA ASN A 18 20.61 -12.63 -10.26
C ASN A 18 19.95 -11.52 -9.44
N VAL A 19 18.91 -10.91 -9.99
CA VAL A 19 17.99 -10.09 -9.22
C VAL A 19 17.18 -11.07 -8.38
N GLN A 20 17.65 -11.31 -7.17
CA GLN A 20 16.94 -12.12 -6.19
C GLN A 20 15.68 -11.37 -5.79
N ALA A 21 14.55 -12.08 -5.61
CA ALA A 21 13.36 -11.50 -4.98
C ALA A 21 13.77 -10.88 -3.64
N GLY A 22 13.19 -9.76 -3.30
CA GLY A 22 13.41 -9.19 -1.97
C GLY A 22 12.87 -10.15 -0.91
N ALA A 23 13.63 -10.37 0.16
CA ALA A 23 13.11 -11.09 1.32
C ALA A 23 11.80 -10.44 1.80
N PRO A 24 10.84 -11.23 2.36
CA PRO A 24 9.61 -10.70 2.91
C PRO A 24 9.87 -9.58 3.92
N VAL A 25 9.15 -8.47 3.79
CA VAL A 25 9.30 -7.29 4.65
C VAL A 25 8.02 -7.09 5.45
N ALA A 26 8.15 -6.96 6.77
CA ALA A 26 7.02 -6.64 7.64
C ALA A 26 6.53 -5.21 7.39
N VAL A 27 5.22 -5.02 7.47
CA VAL A 27 4.55 -3.71 7.40
C VAL A 27 4.14 -3.31 8.82
N ASP A 28 4.57 -2.14 9.26
CA ASP A 28 4.28 -1.65 10.62
C ASP A 28 2.97 -0.87 10.72
N ASP A 29 2.28 -0.60 9.59
CA ASP A 29 1.09 0.25 9.51
C ASP A 29 -0.24 -0.49 9.79
N GLY A 30 -0.17 -1.62 10.50
CA GLY A 30 -1.34 -2.43 10.87
C GLY A 30 -1.58 -3.60 9.93
N ALA A 31 -2.86 -4.00 9.80
CA ALA A 31 -3.24 -5.18 9.02
C ALA A 31 -4.51 -4.92 8.21
N VAL A 32 -4.68 -5.67 7.13
CA VAL A 32 -5.96 -5.83 6.43
C VAL A 32 -6.42 -7.26 6.70
N PHE A 33 -7.33 -7.43 7.65
CA PHE A 33 -7.56 -8.76 8.23
C PHE A 33 -8.66 -9.58 7.54
N GLY A 34 -9.17 -9.10 6.42
CA GLY A 34 -10.05 -9.88 5.58
C GLY A 34 -11.11 -9.05 4.90
N SER A 35 -11.80 -9.68 3.96
CA SER A 35 -12.90 -9.06 3.22
C SER A 35 -13.99 -10.07 2.87
N HIS A 36 -15.17 -9.55 2.55
CA HIS A 36 -16.25 -10.31 1.92
C HIS A 36 -17.12 -9.37 1.10
N GLY A 37 -17.75 -9.91 0.05
CA GLY A 37 -18.55 -9.11 -0.86
C GLY A 37 -19.00 -9.89 -2.10
N GLY A 38 -19.09 -9.22 -3.24
CA GLY A 38 -19.43 -9.82 -4.53
C GLY A 38 -20.03 -8.87 -5.55
N ALA A 39 -20.56 -9.43 -6.63
CA ALA A 39 -21.03 -8.71 -7.79
C ALA A 39 -22.12 -7.67 -7.51
N VAL A 40 -22.00 -6.50 -8.15
CA VAL A 40 -22.91 -5.35 -7.98
C VAL A 40 -24.25 -5.56 -8.69
N SER A 41 -24.32 -6.46 -9.65
CA SER A 41 -25.45 -6.63 -10.60
C SER A 41 -26.84 -6.88 -9.96
N SER A 42 -26.91 -7.11 -8.63
CA SER A 42 -28.20 -7.32 -7.92
C SER A 42 -28.12 -6.91 -6.46
N ALA A 43 -29.27 -6.81 -5.79
CA ALA A 43 -29.32 -6.74 -4.33
C ALA A 43 -28.74 -8.05 -3.76
N ASN A 44 -27.75 -7.94 -2.90
CA ASN A 44 -27.08 -9.10 -2.32
C ASN A 44 -26.59 -8.80 -0.90
N SER A 45 -26.25 -9.86 -0.17
CA SER A 45 -25.66 -9.75 1.15
C SER A 45 -24.69 -10.90 1.39
N SER A 46 -23.66 -10.62 2.17
CA SER A 46 -22.71 -11.60 2.69
C SER A 46 -22.63 -11.47 4.21
N ALA A 47 -22.57 -12.61 4.91
CA ALA A 47 -22.45 -12.67 6.36
C ALA A 47 -21.46 -13.77 6.72
N VAL A 48 -20.41 -13.39 7.47
CA VAL A 48 -19.30 -14.29 7.82
C VAL A 48 -18.92 -14.11 9.29
N ALA A 49 -18.38 -15.14 9.92
CA ALA A 49 -17.66 -14.98 11.17
C ALA A 49 -16.29 -14.29 10.90
N LEU A 50 -15.77 -13.54 11.85
CA LEU A 50 -14.48 -12.82 11.62
C LEU A 50 -13.34 -13.77 11.36
N GLU A 51 -13.34 -14.92 12.02
CA GLU A 51 -12.36 -15.98 11.82
C GLU A 51 -12.44 -16.68 10.46
N ASP A 52 -13.54 -16.50 9.73
CA ASP A 52 -13.79 -17.07 8.40
C ASP A 52 -13.71 -16.02 7.28
N LEU A 53 -13.28 -14.80 7.60
CA LEU A 53 -13.05 -13.78 6.57
C LEU A 53 -11.97 -14.25 5.60
N ASP A 54 -12.25 -14.05 4.31
CA ASP A 54 -11.27 -14.36 3.27
C ASP A 54 -10.02 -13.49 3.39
N PRO A 55 -8.81 -14.09 3.34
CA PRO A 55 -7.56 -13.35 3.37
C PRO A 55 -7.41 -12.44 2.15
N ILE A 56 -6.64 -11.38 2.33
CA ILE A 56 -6.42 -10.36 1.30
C ILE A 56 -5.00 -10.45 0.76
N LEU A 57 -4.92 -10.45 -0.57
CA LEU A 57 -3.71 -10.38 -1.36
C LEU A 57 -3.77 -9.10 -2.20
N GLU A 58 -3.01 -8.08 -1.81
CA GLU A 58 -2.91 -6.85 -2.59
C GLU A 58 -1.74 -7.01 -3.58
N ASP A 59 -2.00 -6.86 -4.87
CA ASP A 59 -1.00 -6.96 -5.94
C ASP A 59 -0.79 -5.60 -6.60
N TYR A 60 0.44 -5.08 -6.55
CA TYR A 60 0.81 -3.86 -7.25
C TYR A 60 1.44 -4.19 -8.58
N THR A 61 0.70 -3.90 -9.64
CA THR A 61 0.97 -4.37 -11.00
C THR A 61 0.91 -3.25 -12.04
N ALA A 62 1.08 -3.58 -13.32
CA ALA A 62 0.87 -2.70 -14.45
C ALA A 62 0.72 -3.51 -15.76
N THR A 63 -0.06 -2.99 -16.71
CA THR A 63 -0.32 -3.62 -18.01
C THR A 63 0.91 -3.80 -18.91
N TRP A 64 2.02 -3.16 -18.58
CA TRP A 64 3.32 -3.29 -19.23
C TRP A 64 4.33 -4.14 -18.46
N CYS A 65 3.98 -4.60 -17.25
CA CYS A 65 4.89 -5.32 -16.37
C CYS A 65 4.94 -6.82 -16.71
N THR A 66 5.89 -7.23 -17.52
CA THR A 66 6.05 -8.66 -17.90
C THR A 66 6.35 -9.58 -16.73
N ASN A 67 7.04 -9.09 -15.69
CA ASN A 67 7.35 -9.86 -14.49
C ASN A 67 6.12 -10.04 -13.57
N CYS A 68 5.09 -9.21 -13.73
CA CYS A 68 3.87 -9.30 -12.93
C CYS A 68 3.04 -10.53 -13.30
N VAL A 69 3.10 -10.97 -14.55
CA VAL A 69 2.33 -12.11 -15.06
C VAL A 69 2.58 -13.40 -14.25
N ASP A 70 3.83 -13.71 -13.96
CA ASP A 70 4.19 -14.89 -13.15
C ASP A 70 3.68 -14.77 -11.70
N VAL A 71 3.66 -13.53 -11.17
CA VAL A 71 3.15 -13.21 -9.84
C VAL A 71 1.63 -13.40 -9.78
N GLU A 72 0.91 -12.81 -10.72
CA GLU A 72 -0.55 -12.90 -10.85
C GLU A 72 -1.00 -14.36 -10.96
N HIS A 73 -0.35 -15.17 -11.80
CA HIS A 73 -0.63 -16.61 -11.88
C HIS A 73 -0.40 -17.35 -10.56
N ALA A 74 0.68 -17.02 -9.83
CA ALA A 74 0.95 -17.65 -8.54
C ALA A 74 -0.08 -17.24 -7.47
N LEU A 75 -0.61 -16.01 -7.53
CA LEU A 75 -1.68 -15.55 -6.66
C LEU A 75 -3.01 -16.24 -6.97
N GLU A 76 -3.36 -16.38 -8.26
CA GLU A 76 -4.55 -17.11 -8.69
C GLU A 76 -4.51 -18.57 -8.24
N ASP A 77 -3.38 -19.25 -8.43
CA ASP A 77 -3.18 -20.62 -7.98
C ASP A 77 -3.32 -20.72 -6.45
N LEU A 78 -2.78 -19.76 -5.70
CA LEU A 78 -2.88 -19.70 -4.24
C LEU A 78 -4.34 -19.57 -3.78
N VAL A 79 -5.09 -18.64 -4.39
CA VAL A 79 -6.52 -18.41 -4.08
C VAL A 79 -7.36 -19.62 -4.49
N ALA A 80 -7.08 -20.26 -5.61
CA ALA A 80 -7.76 -21.49 -6.02
C ALA A 80 -7.55 -22.65 -5.02
N GLU A 81 -6.41 -22.70 -4.32
CA GLU A 81 -6.12 -23.72 -3.31
C GLU A 81 -6.74 -23.43 -1.94
N ARG A 82 -6.85 -22.16 -1.54
CA ARG A 82 -7.09 -21.76 -0.14
C ARG A 82 -8.26 -20.83 0.08
N GLY A 83 -8.80 -20.23 -0.97
CA GLY A 83 -9.66 -19.06 -0.89
C GLY A 83 -8.83 -17.78 -0.68
N GLY A 84 -9.53 -16.67 -0.62
CA GLY A 84 -8.96 -15.33 -0.52
C GLY A 84 -9.41 -14.43 -1.65
N HIS A 85 -9.09 -13.14 -1.51
CA HIS A 85 -9.36 -12.15 -2.54
C HIS A 85 -8.07 -11.51 -3.00
N ILE A 86 -7.87 -11.45 -4.32
CA ILE A 86 -6.81 -10.68 -4.96
C ILE A 86 -7.38 -9.30 -5.27
N PHE A 87 -6.59 -8.25 -5.00
CA PHE A 87 -6.90 -6.87 -5.32
C PHE A 87 -5.73 -6.26 -6.07
N ALA A 88 -5.89 -6.07 -7.39
CA ALA A 88 -4.86 -5.55 -8.26
C ALA A 88 -4.87 -4.01 -8.24
N PHE A 89 -3.79 -3.43 -7.75
CA PHE A 89 -3.51 -1.99 -7.76
C PHE A 89 -2.61 -1.67 -8.94
N HIS A 90 -3.17 -1.00 -9.92
CA HIS A 90 -2.46 -0.61 -11.11
C HIS A 90 -1.73 0.71 -10.93
N ARG A 91 -0.49 0.77 -11.43
CA ARG A 91 0.32 1.96 -11.39
C ARG A 91 -0.28 3.10 -12.20
N SER A 92 -0.14 4.36 -11.72
CA SER A 92 -0.66 5.55 -12.37
C SER A 92 0.35 6.70 -12.38
N ILE A 93 0.89 7.09 -11.23
CA ILE A 93 1.70 8.30 -11.12
C ILE A 93 3.00 8.17 -11.92
N GLY A 94 3.17 9.11 -12.87
CA GLY A 94 4.38 9.22 -13.68
C GLY A 94 4.43 8.32 -14.89
N GLU A 95 3.29 7.72 -15.27
CA GLU A 95 3.16 6.94 -16.50
C GLU A 95 1.81 7.18 -17.19
N THR A 96 1.61 6.66 -18.38
CA THR A 96 0.39 6.84 -19.20
C THR A 96 0.01 5.59 -19.99
N GLU A 97 0.68 4.47 -19.75
CA GLU A 97 0.51 3.24 -20.52
C GLU A 97 -0.57 2.33 -19.91
N ASP A 98 -0.75 2.43 -18.58
CA ASP A 98 -1.73 1.63 -17.84
C ASP A 98 -3.04 2.43 -17.69
N PRO A 99 -4.17 1.98 -18.27
CA PRO A 99 -5.44 2.70 -18.20
C PRO A 99 -6.21 2.44 -16.90
N PHE A 100 -5.79 1.49 -16.08
CA PHE A 100 -6.53 1.00 -14.93
C PHE A 100 -6.17 1.73 -13.63
N GLY A 101 -4.96 2.26 -13.54
CA GLY A 101 -4.48 2.99 -12.38
C GLY A 101 -5.19 4.32 -12.17
N SER A 102 -5.14 4.80 -10.93
CA SER A 102 -5.51 6.18 -10.59
C SER A 102 -4.51 6.75 -9.60
N ASP A 103 -4.24 8.07 -9.71
CA ASP A 103 -3.29 8.75 -8.82
C ASP A 103 -3.65 8.55 -7.34
N ALA A 104 -4.94 8.58 -7.00
CA ALA A 104 -5.41 8.41 -5.63
C ALA A 104 -5.11 7.01 -5.06
N LEU A 105 -5.25 5.95 -5.86
CA LEU A 105 -4.93 4.58 -5.44
C LEU A 105 -3.42 4.35 -5.36
N ASP A 106 -2.67 4.91 -6.30
CA ASP A 106 -1.21 4.85 -6.33
C ASP A 106 -0.58 5.63 -5.15
N GLU A 107 -1.12 6.82 -4.81
CA GLU A 107 -0.73 7.57 -3.60
C GLU A 107 -1.05 6.79 -2.31
N ARG A 108 -2.25 6.18 -2.21
CA ARG A 108 -2.62 5.34 -1.08
C ARG A 108 -1.66 4.16 -0.91
N TRP A 109 -1.29 3.51 -2.00
CA TRP A 109 -0.32 2.43 -2.00
C TRP A 109 1.03 2.89 -1.47
N GLU A 110 1.57 4.00 -1.97
CA GLU A 110 2.84 4.55 -1.51
C GLU A 110 2.80 4.96 -0.04
N GLN A 111 1.72 5.61 0.41
CA GLN A 111 1.55 6.01 1.80
C GLN A 111 1.54 4.82 2.76
N ARG A 112 0.98 3.68 2.32
CA ARG A 112 0.86 2.50 3.16
C ARG A 112 2.11 1.62 3.14
N TYR A 113 2.75 1.47 1.99
CA TYR A 113 3.82 0.49 1.79
C TYR A 113 5.18 1.11 1.47
N ASP A 114 5.26 2.44 1.35
CA ASP A 114 6.48 3.21 1.02
C ASP A 114 7.17 2.68 -0.26
N ARG A 115 6.40 2.15 -1.21
CA ARG A 115 6.88 1.49 -2.43
C ARG A 115 5.91 1.69 -3.59
N ARG A 116 6.46 1.89 -4.79
CA ARG A 116 5.72 1.87 -6.07
C ARG A 116 6.52 1.12 -7.12
N ALA A 117 6.81 -0.16 -6.86
CA ALA A 117 7.64 -0.99 -7.74
C ALA A 117 6.88 -2.30 -8.08
N PRO A 118 6.24 -2.39 -9.27
CA PRO A 118 5.61 -3.63 -9.72
C PRO A 118 6.64 -4.68 -10.14
N PRO A 119 6.41 -5.98 -9.87
CA PRO A 119 5.38 -6.50 -9.00
C PRO A 119 5.73 -6.36 -7.51
N THR A 120 4.73 -6.02 -6.69
CA THR A 120 4.81 -6.11 -5.23
C THR A 120 3.54 -6.74 -4.71
N VAL A 121 3.65 -7.81 -3.93
CA VAL A 121 2.50 -8.49 -3.32
C VAL A 121 2.50 -8.24 -1.82
N VAL A 122 1.33 -7.89 -1.27
CA VAL A 122 1.12 -7.71 0.17
C VAL A 122 0.13 -8.74 0.68
N PHE A 123 0.49 -9.43 1.76
CA PHE A 123 -0.32 -10.46 2.41
C PHE A 123 -0.97 -9.88 3.66
N ASN A 124 -2.30 -9.82 3.67
CA ASN A 124 -3.11 -9.31 4.80
C ASN A 124 -2.64 -7.94 5.33
N GLY A 125 -2.05 -7.09 4.48
CA GLY A 125 -1.50 -5.79 4.86
C GLY A 125 -0.31 -5.85 5.82
N THR A 126 0.23 -7.03 6.15
CA THR A 126 1.27 -7.21 7.18
C THR A 126 2.65 -7.54 6.66
N THR A 127 2.74 -8.10 5.47
CA THR A 127 4.02 -8.53 4.88
C THR A 127 3.97 -8.33 3.38
N TYR A 128 5.00 -7.74 2.80
CA TYR A 128 5.13 -7.62 1.36
C TYR A 128 6.38 -8.30 0.80
N VAL A 129 6.30 -8.68 -0.47
CA VAL A 129 7.40 -9.22 -1.29
C VAL A 129 7.49 -8.43 -2.59
N ILE A 130 8.69 -8.07 -3.01
CA ILE A 130 8.93 -7.35 -4.26
C ILE A 130 9.62 -8.27 -5.26
N GLY A 131 9.15 -8.27 -6.50
CA GLY A 131 9.75 -9.02 -7.60
C GLY A 131 9.06 -10.35 -7.86
N SER A 132 9.50 -11.03 -8.93
CA SER A 132 8.93 -12.27 -9.46
C SER A 132 9.89 -13.47 -9.41
N VAL A 133 11.02 -13.33 -8.71
CA VAL A 133 12.00 -14.42 -8.57
C VAL A 133 11.77 -15.13 -7.24
N PRO A 134 11.42 -16.43 -7.19
CA PRO A 134 11.18 -17.11 -5.95
C PRO A 134 12.45 -17.24 -5.09
N GLU A 135 12.29 -17.22 -3.77
CA GLU A 135 13.34 -17.59 -2.82
C GLU A 135 13.47 -19.11 -2.69
N GLY A 136 12.33 -19.82 -2.74
CA GLY A 136 12.23 -21.28 -2.69
C GLY A 136 12.17 -21.93 -4.06
N ASP A 137 11.40 -23.00 -4.16
CA ASP A 137 11.24 -23.78 -5.40
C ASP A 137 10.33 -23.08 -6.41
N SER A 138 9.35 -22.28 -5.93
CA SER A 138 8.40 -21.51 -6.76
C SER A 138 7.82 -20.32 -6.00
N LEU A 139 7.28 -19.33 -6.74
CA LEU A 139 6.52 -18.21 -6.14
C LEU A 139 5.32 -18.70 -5.34
N LEU A 140 4.63 -19.71 -5.85
CA LEU A 140 3.49 -20.29 -5.16
C LEU A 140 3.87 -20.90 -3.80
N ASP A 141 5.04 -21.55 -3.69
CA ASP A 141 5.51 -22.11 -2.42
C ASP A 141 5.86 -21.01 -1.41
N ASP A 142 6.52 -19.94 -1.88
CA ASP A 142 6.83 -18.77 -1.07
C ASP A 142 5.53 -18.10 -0.58
N TYR A 143 4.55 -17.93 -1.46
CA TYR A 143 3.27 -17.29 -1.15
C TYR A 143 2.40 -18.14 -0.19
N ARG A 144 2.44 -19.47 -0.31
CA ARG A 144 1.79 -20.39 0.66
C ARG A 144 2.35 -20.20 2.07
N ALA A 145 3.66 -20.00 2.19
CA ALA A 145 4.30 -19.78 3.49
C ALA A 145 3.84 -18.45 4.12
N LEU A 146 3.71 -17.38 3.31
CA LEU A 146 3.28 -16.06 3.76
C LEU A 146 1.77 -16.01 4.06
N ALA A 147 0.95 -16.62 3.22
CA ALA A 147 -0.51 -16.68 3.41
C ALA A 147 -0.93 -17.52 4.63
N ASN A 148 -0.04 -18.33 5.19
CA ASN A 148 -0.28 -19.05 6.44
C ASN A 148 -0.19 -18.17 7.70
N GLN A 149 0.25 -16.93 7.58
CA GLN A 149 0.33 -15.99 8.69
C GLN A 149 -1.07 -15.48 9.00
N SER A 150 -1.76 -16.11 9.94
CA SER A 150 -3.08 -15.67 10.41
C SER A 150 -2.93 -14.58 11.45
N LEU A 151 -3.85 -13.61 11.41
CA LEU A 151 -4.04 -12.66 12.50
C LEU A 151 -4.76 -13.35 13.64
N ASP A 152 -4.35 -13.07 14.89
CA ASP A 152 -5.01 -13.58 16.09
C ASP A 152 -6.31 -12.81 16.34
N LEU A 153 -7.34 -13.12 15.56
CA LEU A 153 -8.66 -12.52 15.69
C LEU A 153 -9.45 -13.28 16.77
N PRO A 154 -10.21 -12.54 17.62
CA PRO A 154 -11.01 -13.18 18.64
C PRO A 154 -12.21 -13.92 18.02
N ALA A 155 -12.47 -15.15 18.49
CA ALA A 155 -13.60 -15.93 18.06
C ALA A 155 -14.94 -15.30 18.47
N GLY A 156 -15.98 -15.52 17.65
CA GLY A 156 -17.36 -15.10 17.93
C GLY A 156 -17.71 -13.70 17.46
N GLY A 157 -16.85 -13.03 16.71
CA GLY A 157 -17.18 -11.83 15.96
C GLY A 157 -17.93 -12.15 14.67
N THR A 158 -18.65 -11.16 14.14
CA THR A 158 -19.43 -11.32 12.91
C THR A 158 -19.33 -10.08 12.03
N SER A 159 -19.34 -10.27 10.74
CA SER A 159 -19.44 -9.20 9.76
C SER A 159 -20.59 -9.49 8.78
N VAL A 160 -21.48 -8.54 8.64
CA VAL A 160 -22.58 -8.57 7.66
C VAL A 160 -22.45 -7.37 6.74
N PHE A 161 -22.45 -7.62 5.46
CA PHE A 161 -22.37 -6.60 4.42
C PHE A 161 -23.50 -6.83 3.40
N SER A 162 -24.23 -5.77 3.05
CA SER A 162 -25.27 -5.85 2.03
C SER A 162 -25.16 -4.66 1.08
N TRP A 163 -25.56 -4.88 -0.17
CA TRP A 163 -25.58 -3.84 -1.19
C TRP A 163 -26.81 -3.96 -2.07
N THR A 164 -27.28 -2.84 -2.54
CA THR A 164 -28.43 -2.74 -3.44
C THR A 164 -28.19 -1.65 -4.45
N THR A 165 -28.25 -2.01 -5.73
CA THR A 165 -28.16 -1.05 -6.83
C THR A 165 -29.56 -0.77 -7.36
N ALA A 166 -29.98 0.48 -7.28
CA ALA A 166 -31.25 0.92 -7.83
C ALA A 166 -31.20 0.98 -9.37
N GLN A 167 -32.37 0.93 -10.03
CA GLN A 167 -32.46 1.10 -11.48
C GLN A 167 -31.90 2.45 -11.98
N SER A 168 -31.77 3.43 -11.11
CA SER A 168 -31.11 4.72 -11.40
C SER A 168 -29.60 4.64 -11.45
N GLY A 169 -29.01 3.48 -11.12
CA GLY A 169 -27.55 3.28 -11.04
C GLY A 169 -26.93 3.70 -9.68
N SER A 170 -27.74 4.19 -8.71
CA SER A 170 -27.21 4.48 -7.38
C SER A 170 -27.11 3.20 -6.56
N THR A 171 -25.98 2.98 -5.91
CA THR A 171 -25.73 1.84 -5.03
C THR A 171 -25.76 2.31 -3.57
N THR A 172 -26.45 1.55 -2.72
CA THR A 172 -26.43 1.73 -1.27
C THR A 172 -25.79 0.50 -0.64
N VAL A 173 -24.85 0.72 0.27
CA VAL A 173 -24.21 -0.31 1.08
C VAL A 173 -24.65 -0.19 2.52
N THR A 174 -24.75 -1.32 3.23
CA THR A 174 -25.01 -1.39 4.67
C THR A 174 -24.06 -2.39 5.31
N TRP A 175 -23.62 -2.11 6.54
CA TRP A 175 -22.73 -2.97 7.30
C TRP A 175 -23.21 -3.11 8.75
N ASP A 176 -22.92 -4.28 9.33
CA ASP A 176 -23.09 -4.59 10.75
C ASP A 176 -21.94 -5.51 11.17
N VAL A 177 -20.93 -4.94 11.80
CA VAL A 177 -19.71 -5.64 12.22
C VAL A 177 -19.63 -5.65 13.73
N ASN A 178 -19.64 -6.83 14.32
CA ASN A 178 -19.57 -7.03 15.76
C ASN A 178 -18.25 -7.63 16.14
N LEU A 179 -17.45 -6.87 16.89
CA LEU A 179 -16.12 -7.24 17.36
C LEU A 179 -16.21 -7.59 18.85
N PRO A 180 -15.88 -8.83 19.27
CA PRO A 180 -15.80 -9.20 20.67
C PRO A 180 -14.54 -8.53 21.32
N PRO A 181 -14.45 -8.52 22.66
CA PRO A 181 -13.26 -8.00 23.33
C PRO A 181 -11.98 -8.73 22.85
N SER A 182 -10.93 -7.97 22.61
CA SER A 182 -9.59 -8.50 22.27
C SER A 182 -8.52 -7.81 23.10
N SER A 183 -7.66 -8.58 23.75
CA SER A 183 -6.49 -8.03 24.44
C SER A 183 -5.35 -7.72 23.47
N ALA A 184 -5.27 -8.44 22.35
CA ALA A 184 -4.24 -8.26 21.32
C ALA A 184 -4.46 -6.93 20.55
N TRP A 185 -5.72 -6.59 20.29
CA TRP A 185 -6.08 -5.45 19.44
C TRP A 185 -6.67 -4.26 20.21
N ASN A 186 -6.61 -4.29 21.52
CA ASN A 186 -7.10 -3.19 22.35
C ASN A 186 -6.36 -1.88 22.03
N GLY A 187 -7.12 -0.84 21.75
CA GLY A 187 -6.60 0.48 21.36
C GLY A 187 -6.32 0.67 19.88
N HIS A 188 -6.40 -0.39 19.05
CA HIS A 188 -6.30 -0.25 17.60
C HIS A 188 -7.56 0.38 17.02
N LEU A 189 -7.40 1.17 15.97
CA LEU A 189 -8.53 1.66 15.19
C LEU A 189 -8.95 0.57 14.21
N VAL A 190 -10.21 0.14 14.28
CA VAL A 190 -10.83 -0.65 13.21
C VAL A 190 -11.38 0.31 12.19
N ARG A 191 -11.00 0.17 10.94
CA ARG A 191 -11.49 0.92 9.80
C ARG A 191 -12.16 -0.02 8.83
N LEU A 192 -13.39 0.28 8.48
CA LEU A 192 -14.15 -0.42 7.44
C LEU A 192 -14.07 0.40 6.15
N GLU A 193 -13.67 -0.26 5.09
CA GLU A 193 -13.61 0.31 3.75
C GLU A 193 -14.48 -0.50 2.80
N VAL A 194 -15.12 0.17 1.85
CA VAL A 194 -15.74 -0.49 0.71
C VAL A 194 -14.82 -0.30 -0.50
N TRP A 195 -14.36 -1.41 -1.02
CA TRP A 195 -13.57 -1.46 -2.23
C TRP A 195 -14.44 -1.85 -3.41
N VAL A 196 -14.37 -1.07 -4.49
CA VAL A 196 -15.01 -1.39 -5.76
C VAL A 196 -13.96 -1.96 -6.68
N VAL A 197 -14.23 -3.14 -7.19
CA VAL A 197 -13.31 -3.93 -8.02
C VAL A 197 -13.99 -4.23 -9.35
N GLU A 198 -13.27 -4.13 -10.44
CA GLU A 198 -13.68 -4.67 -11.73
C GLU A 198 -13.15 -6.08 -11.82
N ALA A 199 -14.06 -7.05 -12.05
CA ALA A 199 -13.69 -8.45 -11.98
C ALA A 199 -12.70 -8.81 -13.07
N THR A 200 -12.88 -8.28 -14.30
CA THR A 200 -11.93 -8.44 -15.41
C THR A 200 -12.13 -7.32 -16.42
N ALA A 201 -11.06 -6.72 -16.90
CA ALA A 201 -11.06 -5.78 -18.02
C ALA A 201 -10.24 -6.31 -19.18
N ASN A 202 -10.77 -6.19 -20.42
CA ASN A 202 -10.04 -6.57 -21.63
C ASN A 202 -9.30 -5.37 -22.22
N PHE A 203 -7.97 -5.45 -22.27
CA PHE A 203 -7.09 -4.40 -22.80
C PHE A 203 -5.96 -5.00 -23.63
N PRO A 204 -6.22 -5.33 -24.91
CA PRO A 204 -5.23 -5.97 -25.79
C PRO A 204 -4.05 -5.06 -26.18
N GLU A 205 -4.09 -3.77 -25.83
CA GLU A 205 -2.98 -2.84 -26.00
C GLU A 205 -1.90 -2.98 -24.90
N GLY A 206 -2.17 -3.77 -23.87
CA GLY A 206 -1.18 -4.10 -22.84
C GLY A 206 0.06 -4.76 -23.42
N THR A 207 1.24 -4.48 -22.86
CA THR A 207 2.51 -4.94 -23.43
C THR A 207 3.19 -6.03 -22.62
N ASN A 208 2.56 -6.51 -21.55
CA ASN A 208 3.05 -7.63 -20.74
C ASN A 208 2.72 -9.01 -21.30
N GLY A 209 1.91 -9.07 -22.38
CA GLY A 209 1.51 -10.30 -23.06
C GLY A 209 0.15 -10.86 -22.63
N GLN A 210 -0.56 -10.17 -21.74
CA GLN A 210 -1.95 -10.46 -21.37
C GLN A 210 -2.90 -9.54 -22.16
N GLU A 211 -4.15 -9.99 -22.31
CA GLU A 211 -5.24 -9.19 -22.88
C GLU A 211 -6.34 -8.94 -21.82
N ASP A 212 -6.48 -9.84 -20.85
CA ASP A 212 -7.46 -9.76 -19.78
C ASP A 212 -6.74 -9.49 -18.45
N TYR A 213 -7.24 -8.50 -17.71
CA TYR A 213 -6.68 -8.04 -16.44
C TYR A 213 -7.74 -8.21 -15.33
N PRO A 214 -7.55 -9.15 -14.39
CA PRO A 214 -8.53 -9.42 -13.35
C PRO A 214 -8.33 -8.56 -12.11
N HIS A 215 -9.38 -8.51 -11.25
CA HIS A 215 -9.33 -8.02 -9.86
C HIS A 215 -8.93 -6.53 -9.69
N ILE A 216 -9.21 -5.69 -10.67
CA ILE A 216 -8.75 -4.30 -10.71
C ILE A 216 -9.46 -3.46 -9.65
N VAL A 217 -8.74 -2.89 -8.70
CA VAL A 217 -9.29 -1.94 -7.72
C VAL A 217 -9.60 -0.61 -8.43
N ARG A 218 -10.89 -0.23 -8.43
CA ARG A 218 -11.38 0.99 -9.10
C ARG A 218 -11.57 2.16 -8.13
N SER A 219 -11.99 1.86 -6.90
CA SER A 219 -12.11 2.88 -5.85
C SER A 219 -12.14 2.27 -4.46
N ILE A 220 -11.76 3.07 -3.46
CA ILE A 220 -11.80 2.75 -2.05
C ILE A 220 -12.52 3.87 -1.31
N SER A 221 -13.43 3.51 -0.43
CA SER A 221 -14.18 4.46 0.40
C SER A 221 -14.20 3.99 1.84
N THR A 222 -13.69 4.79 2.77
CA THR A 222 -13.87 4.54 4.20
C THR A 222 -15.33 4.79 4.56
N VAL A 223 -15.96 3.82 5.21
CA VAL A 223 -17.37 3.88 5.57
C VAL A 223 -17.61 3.95 7.06
N ASP A 224 -16.70 3.44 7.89
CA ASP A 224 -16.80 3.50 9.36
C ASP A 224 -15.43 3.35 10.01
N GLU A 225 -15.26 3.94 11.21
CA GLU A 225 -14.05 3.82 12.00
C GLU A 225 -14.36 3.85 13.49
N LEU A 226 -13.76 2.95 14.26
CA LEU A 226 -13.92 2.94 15.71
C LEU A 226 -12.71 2.32 16.41
N VAL A 227 -12.33 2.87 17.57
CA VAL A 227 -11.25 2.29 18.39
C VAL A 227 -11.74 1.05 19.09
N TRP A 228 -11.05 -0.05 18.93
CA TRP A 228 -11.35 -1.35 19.53
C TRP A 228 -10.86 -1.41 20.99
N ASN A 229 -11.71 -1.07 21.94
CA ASN A 229 -11.35 -1.10 23.37
C ASN A 229 -11.96 -2.30 24.10
N GLU A 230 -13.23 -2.58 23.85
CA GLU A 230 -14.00 -3.68 24.43
C GLU A 230 -14.79 -4.36 23.30
N ALA A 231 -15.96 -4.89 23.60
CA ALA A 231 -16.87 -5.29 22.54
C ALA A 231 -17.36 -4.05 21.78
N VAL A 232 -17.24 -4.09 20.45
CA VAL A 232 -17.53 -2.96 19.56
C VAL A 232 -18.49 -3.40 18.48
N SER A 233 -19.43 -2.53 18.11
CA SER A 233 -20.30 -2.70 16.95
C SER A 233 -20.18 -1.48 16.05
N LEU A 234 -19.81 -1.73 14.76
CA LEU A 234 -19.83 -0.75 13.69
C LEU A 234 -21.03 -1.06 12.81
N GLN A 235 -21.97 -0.11 12.73
CA GLN A 235 -23.20 -0.30 11.96
C GLN A 235 -23.52 0.95 11.19
N GLY A 236 -23.90 0.80 9.93
CA GLY A 236 -24.24 1.96 9.13
C GLY A 236 -24.80 1.63 7.77
N SER A 237 -25.06 2.71 7.04
CA SER A 237 -25.47 2.67 5.64
C SER A 237 -24.94 3.91 4.94
N SER A 238 -24.44 3.73 3.72
CA SER A 238 -23.92 4.82 2.90
C SER A 238 -24.32 4.65 1.44
N ALA A 239 -24.50 5.76 0.75
CA ALA A 239 -24.54 5.76 -0.70
C ALA A 239 -23.13 5.59 -1.25
N LEU A 240 -22.95 4.64 -2.15
CA LEU A 240 -21.69 4.36 -2.83
C LEU A 240 -21.74 4.89 -4.26
N ALA A 241 -20.78 5.75 -4.60
CA ALA A 241 -20.55 6.16 -5.98
C ALA A 241 -19.73 5.08 -6.69
N LEU A 242 -20.35 4.34 -7.59
CA LEU A 242 -19.62 3.38 -8.41
C LEU A 242 -18.85 4.12 -9.50
N PRO A 243 -17.55 3.87 -9.67
CA PRO A 243 -16.83 4.29 -10.86
C PRO A 243 -17.41 3.57 -12.10
N PRO A 244 -17.23 4.10 -13.32
CA PRO A 244 -17.50 3.32 -14.50
C PRO A 244 -16.55 2.12 -14.55
N ALA A 245 -17.04 0.95 -14.98
CA ALA A 245 -16.18 -0.13 -15.42
C ALA A 245 -15.39 0.31 -16.65
N PHE A 246 -14.24 -0.29 -16.87
CA PHE A 246 -13.45 -0.04 -18.10
C PHE A 246 -14.19 -0.62 -19.31
N ASP A 247 -14.67 -1.83 -19.16
CA ASP A 247 -15.56 -2.47 -20.09
C ASP A 247 -16.66 -3.26 -19.35
N GLY A 248 -17.72 -3.69 -20.03
CA GLY A 248 -18.75 -4.52 -19.41
C GLY A 248 -19.53 -3.85 -18.24
N ASP A 249 -19.97 -4.71 -17.30
CA ASP A 249 -20.78 -4.35 -16.11
C ASP A 249 -20.46 -5.27 -14.92
N ASP A 250 -19.22 -5.74 -14.80
CA ASP A 250 -18.77 -6.77 -13.88
C ASP A 250 -18.10 -6.21 -12.59
N LEU A 251 -18.55 -5.01 -12.17
CA LEU A 251 -18.12 -4.47 -10.90
C LEU A 251 -18.55 -5.34 -9.71
N GLU A 252 -17.67 -5.43 -8.74
CA GLU A 252 -17.86 -6.08 -7.46
C GLU A 252 -17.63 -5.10 -6.32
N VAL A 253 -18.23 -5.36 -5.16
CA VAL A 253 -18.04 -4.58 -3.94
C VAL A 253 -17.64 -5.49 -2.80
N TYR A 254 -16.63 -5.06 -2.06
CA TYR A 254 -16.11 -5.78 -0.90
C TYR A 254 -16.06 -4.88 0.32
N LEU A 255 -16.53 -5.39 1.47
CA LEU A 255 -16.26 -4.78 2.76
C LEU A 255 -14.90 -5.28 3.25
N VAL A 256 -13.95 -4.38 3.38
CA VAL A 256 -12.57 -4.65 3.77
C VAL A 256 -12.34 -4.14 5.19
N HIS A 257 -11.74 -5.00 6.02
CA HIS A 257 -11.52 -4.75 7.44
C HIS A 257 -10.05 -4.43 7.69
N ASN A 258 -9.78 -3.25 8.21
CA ASN A 258 -8.42 -2.81 8.53
C ASN A 258 -8.24 -2.65 10.05
N LEU A 259 -7.05 -3.01 10.53
CA LEU A 259 -6.54 -2.66 11.84
C LEU A 259 -5.44 -1.62 11.68
N VAL A 260 -5.62 -0.46 12.28
CA VAL A 260 -4.63 0.61 12.29
C VAL A 260 -4.04 0.70 13.70
N PRO A 261 -2.71 0.66 13.86
CA PRO A 261 -2.08 0.76 15.16
C PRO A 261 -2.48 2.05 15.89
N PRO A 262 -2.53 2.04 17.22
CA PRO A 262 -2.69 3.27 17.97
C PRO A 262 -1.53 4.21 17.65
N THR A 263 -1.82 5.45 17.27
CA THR A 263 -0.79 6.46 17.08
C THR A 263 -0.06 6.66 18.40
N THR A 264 1.21 6.26 18.45
CA THR A 264 2.07 6.63 19.57
C THR A 264 2.19 8.15 19.54
N PRO A 265 1.80 8.87 20.60
CA PRO A 265 2.02 10.32 20.60
C PRO A 265 3.52 10.53 20.42
N GLU A 266 3.87 11.28 19.38
CA GLU A 266 5.25 11.71 19.17
C GLU A 266 5.71 12.36 20.46
N VAL A 267 6.66 11.73 21.13
CA VAL A 267 7.32 12.33 22.30
C VAL A 267 8.08 13.53 21.76
N VAL A 268 7.44 14.69 21.80
CA VAL A 268 8.15 15.93 21.58
C VAL A 268 9.18 15.98 22.72
N GLU A 269 10.41 15.58 22.43
CA GLU A 269 11.53 15.83 23.32
C GLU A 269 11.53 17.35 23.56
N GLU A 270 11.13 17.73 24.76
CA GLU A 270 11.30 19.12 25.18
C GLU A 270 12.78 19.46 24.94
N PRO A 271 13.08 20.52 24.18
CA PRO A 271 14.45 20.83 23.88
C PRO A 271 15.19 20.95 25.22
N GLU A 272 16.20 20.08 25.42
CA GLU A 272 17.06 20.13 26.61
C GLU A 272 17.38 21.59 26.87
N SER A 273 16.96 22.09 28.03
CA SER A 273 17.29 23.44 28.45
C SER A 273 18.80 23.55 28.41
N VAL A 274 19.31 24.26 27.40
CA VAL A 274 20.72 24.60 27.31
C VAL A 274 21.00 25.45 28.52
N THR A 275 21.52 24.80 29.60
CA THR A 275 22.11 25.52 30.72
C THR A 275 23.26 26.33 30.15
N GLU A 276 23.05 27.65 30.04
CA GLU A 276 24.13 28.56 29.71
C GLU A 276 25.34 28.26 30.60
N PRO A 277 26.53 28.02 30.02
CA PRO A 277 27.73 27.85 30.81
C PRO A 277 27.98 29.16 31.61
N ALA A 278 28.06 29.02 32.94
CA ALA A 278 28.38 30.15 33.82
C ALA A 278 29.53 30.97 33.23
N GLU A 279 29.27 32.27 32.98
CA GLU A 279 30.28 33.22 32.53
C GLU A 279 31.48 33.22 33.47
N ARG A 280 32.58 32.56 33.10
CA ARG A 280 33.89 32.81 33.68
C ARG A 280 34.31 34.22 33.20
N GLY A 281 34.23 35.20 34.09
CA GLY A 281 34.68 36.54 33.86
C GLY A 281 36.10 36.54 33.26
N LEU A 282 36.22 37.01 32.06
CA LEU A 282 37.51 37.36 31.45
C LEU A 282 37.95 38.70 31.98
N PRO A 283 39.26 38.90 32.34
CA PRO A 283 39.76 40.22 32.75
C PRO A 283 39.66 41.23 31.56
N ALA A 284 39.20 42.42 31.90
CA ALA A 284 39.02 43.52 30.91
C ALA A 284 40.31 43.81 30.15
N PRO A 285 40.29 43.85 28.80
CA PRO A 285 41.41 44.37 28.03
C PRO A 285 41.40 45.90 28.10
N GLY A 286 42.56 46.41 28.39
CA GLY A 286 42.81 47.88 28.45
C GLY A 286 42.50 48.58 27.14
N ALA A 287 42.10 49.84 27.28
CA ALA A 287 41.81 50.76 26.20
C ALA A 287 42.97 50.91 25.21
N GLY A 288 42.74 50.51 23.99
CA GLY A 288 43.72 50.76 22.89
C GLY A 288 43.25 50.13 21.57
N LEU A 289 42.90 50.98 20.60
CA LEU A 289 42.57 50.66 19.20
C LEU A 289 41.06 50.53 18.87
N ALA A 290 40.33 51.64 19.08
CA ALA A 290 39.23 52.02 18.21
C ALA A 290 39.81 52.91 17.10
N LEU A 291 39.78 52.45 15.86
CA LEU A 291 39.85 53.26 14.63
C LEU A 291 40.39 52.37 13.49
N LEU A 292 39.45 51.76 12.74
CA LEU A 292 39.62 51.39 11.33
C LEU A 292 38.62 50.31 10.91
N ALA A 293 37.36 50.71 10.70
CA ALA A 293 36.43 49.94 9.83
C ALA A 293 35.13 50.75 9.60
N LEU A 294 35.28 51.94 9.05
CA LEU A 294 34.17 52.74 8.56
C LEU A 294 34.53 53.30 7.20
N ALA A 295 34.68 52.46 6.19
CA ALA A 295 34.80 52.90 4.80
C ALA A 295 34.64 51.72 3.82
N ALA A 296 33.44 51.13 3.72
CA ALA A 296 33.10 50.30 2.55
C ALA A 296 31.58 49.97 2.48
N ALA A 297 30.75 51.00 2.68
CA ALA A 297 29.30 50.86 2.43
C ALA A 297 28.74 52.12 1.79
N ALA A 298 29.30 52.54 0.67
CA ALA A 298 28.71 53.59 -0.18
C ALA A 298 29.27 53.45 -1.59
N ARG A 299 28.63 52.63 -2.42
CA ARG A 299 28.58 52.76 -3.89
C ARG A 299 27.92 51.55 -4.51
N ARG A 300 26.64 51.69 -4.81
CA ARG A 300 26.00 51.29 -6.08
C ARG A 300 24.48 51.37 -5.94
N ASN A 301 23.97 52.54 -6.04
CA ASN A 301 22.73 52.82 -6.74
C ASN A 301 23.13 53.66 -7.92
N ASP A 302 22.57 53.30 -9.02
CA ASP A 302 22.34 53.99 -10.28
C ASP A 302 22.74 53.11 -11.45
N VAL A 303 21.75 52.64 -12.15
CA VAL A 303 21.38 53.00 -13.51
C VAL A 303 20.22 52.11 -13.96
N ASN A 304 19.07 52.75 -14.12
CA ASN A 304 18.03 52.46 -15.09
C ASN A 304 18.38 53.27 -16.38
N PRO A 305 17.86 53.01 -17.56
CA PRO A 305 16.44 52.76 -17.88
C PRO A 305 16.09 51.37 -18.39
#